data_6ee8bea9cde7571feb3ad0df9b9c091d
#
_entry.id   6ee8bea9cde7571feb3ad0df9b9c091d
#
_cell.length_a   1.000
_cell.length_b   1.000
_cell.length_c   1.000
_cell.angle_alpha   90.00
_cell.angle_beta   90.00
_cell.angle_gamma   90.00
#
_symmetry.space_group_name_H-M   'P 1'
#
loop_
_entity.id
_entity.type
_entity.pdbx_description
1 polymer ?
#
loop_
_entity_poly.entity_id
_entity_poly.type
_entity_poly.pdbx_seq_one_letter_code
_entity_poly.pdbx_strand_id
1 'polypeptide(L)'
;MKASDHGKHLVKLTRQGWCNAYLVREDDGLTLVDTMLPRSQGAIFAAAKDAGGEIRRVVLTHAHGDHAGSLLAMAKYLPDAEIVVGRREARLLAGDKSPEPGEPAAKPKSIVKVDVTPTRLVDPGDRIGSLEVHAAPGHTPGQIALLDTRDGTLIAADSFS
;
A
#
# COMPACT_ATOMS: atom_id res chain seq x y z
N MET A 1 -13.42 0.80 12.50
CA MET A 1 -13.06 1.05 11.10
C MET A 1 -14.35 1.13 10.28
N LYS A 2 -14.44 2.07 9.33
CA LYS A 2 -15.55 2.17 8.38
C LYS A 2 -15.08 1.57 7.05
N ALA A 3 -15.93 0.75 6.41
CA ALA A 3 -15.72 0.27 5.05
C ALA A 3 -16.81 0.86 4.14
N SER A 4 -16.47 1.20 2.92
CA SER A 4 -17.40 1.72 1.91
C SER A 4 -16.97 1.28 0.50
N ASP A 5 -17.94 0.79 -0.28
CA ASP A 5 -17.70 0.48 -1.69
C ASP A 5 -17.54 1.76 -2.52
N HIS A 6 -16.56 1.75 -3.41
CA HIS A 6 -16.30 2.76 -4.42
C HIS A 6 -16.25 2.09 -5.80
N GLY A 7 -17.40 2.06 -6.45
CA GLY A 7 -17.57 1.29 -7.68
C GLY A 7 -17.62 -0.22 -7.42
N LYS A 8 -17.34 -1.01 -8.46
CA LYS A 8 -17.47 -2.48 -8.43
C LYS A 8 -16.26 -3.15 -7.76
N HIS A 9 -15.08 -2.59 -7.93
CA HIS A 9 -13.83 -3.28 -7.62
C HIS A 9 -13.14 -2.79 -6.34
N LEU A 10 -13.48 -1.60 -5.83
CA LEU A 10 -12.77 -0.97 -4.73
C LEU A 10 -13.61 -0.89 -3.45
N VAL A 11 -13.05 -1.31 -2.33
CA VAL A 11 -13.57 -1.05 -0.98
C VAL A 11 -12.57 -0.16 -0.26
N LYS A 12 -13.00 1.06 0.09
CA LYS A 12 -12.21 1.97 0.92
C LYS A 12 -12.42 1.64 2.39
N LEU A 13 -11.34 1.45 3.12
CA LEU A 13 -11.30 1.31 4.56
C LEU A 13 -10.82 2.62 5.17
N THR A 14 -11.52 3.12 6.20
CA THR A 14 -11.13 4.37 6.88
C THR A 14 -11.10 4.15 8.38
N ARG A 15 -9.98 4.49 9.02
CA ARG A 15 -9.78 4.48 10.48
C ARG A 15 -9.56 5.90 10.97
N GLN A 16 -10.17 6.27 12.10
CA GLN A 16 -10.09 7.60 12.71
C GLN A 16 -10.51 8.77 11.79
N GLY A 17 -11.25 8.50 10.71
CA GLY A 17 -11.76 9.51 9.79
C GLY A 17 -10.79 9.97 8.70
N TRP A 18 -9.49 9.62 8.78
CA TRP A 18 -8.47 10.11 7.85
C TRP A 18 -7.49 9.04 7.36
N CYS A 19 -7.15 8.04 8.16
CA CYS A 19 -6.22 6.98 7.78
C CYS A 19 -6.93 5.96 6.89
N ASN A 20 -6.47 5.78 5.67
CA ASN A 20 -7.13 4.96 4.66
C ASN A 20 -6.28 3.77 4.22
N ALA A 21 -6.94 2.69 3.84
CA ALA A 21 -6.42 1.57 3.07
C ALA A 21 -7.51 1.11 2.09
N TYR A 22 -7.15 0.28 1.14
CA TYR A 22 -8.10 -0.13 0.11
C TYR A 22 -8.00 -1.64 -0.13
N LEU A 23 -9.16 -2.28 -0.33
CA LEU A 23 -9.24 -3.64 -0.84
C LEU A 23 -9.72 -3.57 -2.29
N VAL A 24 -8.90 -4.07 -3.19
CA VAL A 24 -9.25 -4.20 -4.61
C VAL A 24 -9.64 -5.63 -4.88
N ARG A 25 -10.85 -5.84 -5.41
CA ARG A 25 -11.36 -7.16 -5.80
C ARG A 25 -10.70 -7.58 -7.10
N GLU A 26 -10.03 -8.71 -7.06
CA GLU A 26 -9.36 -9.33 -8.21
C GLU A 26 -10.03 -10.69 -8.51
N ASP A 27 -9.70 -11.29 -9.64
CA ASP A 27 -10.27 -12.59 -10.04
C ASP A 27 -9.77 -13.73 -9.13
N ASP A 28 -8.61 -13.56 -8.51
CA ASP A 28 -7.95 -14.55 -7.66
C ASP A 28 -8.02 -14.23 -6.14
N GLY A 29 -8.74 -13.17 -5.76
CA GLY A 29 -8.87 -12.76 -4.36
C GLY A 29 -8.85 -11.24 -4.19
N LEU A 30 -8.13 -10.75 -3.19
CA LEU A 30 -8.04 -9.32 -2.87
C LEU A 30 -6.59 -8.84 -2.91
N THR A 31 -6.40 -7.62 -3.46
CA THR A 31 -5.20 -6.83 -3.26
C THR A 31 -5.48 -5.78 -2.18
N LEU A 32 -4.76 -5.84 -1.06
CA LEU A 32 -4.77 -4.80 -0.04
C LEU A 32 -3.75 -3.73 -0.40
N VAL A 33 -4.17 -2.48 -0.49
CA VAL A 33 -3.30 -1.32 -0.68
C VAL A 33 -3.23 -0.57 0.63
N ASP A 34 -2.02 -0.48 1.18
CA ASP A 34 -1.66 0.05 2.49
C ASP A 34 -2.24 -0.75 3.68
N THR A 35 -1.63 -0.57 4.85
CA THR A 35 -1.93 -1.38 6.04
C THR A 35 -2.33 -0.53 7.24
N MET A 36 -2.52 0.77 7.03
CA MET A 36 -2.93 1.74 8.05
C MET A 36 -1.96 1.85 9.25
N LEU A 37 -2.44 2.47 10.32
CA LEU A 37 -1.77 2.56 11.63
C LEU A 37 -1.53 1.18 12.23
N PRO A 38 -0.57 1.04 13.17
CA PRO A 38 -0.36 -0.20 13.92
C PRO A 38 -1.65 -0.73 14.54
N ARG A 39 -1.78 -2.05 14.62
CA ARG A 39 -2.94 -2.78 15.16
C ARG A 39 -4.22 -2.60 14.33
N SER A 40 -4.11 -2.40 13.02
CA SER A 40 -5.26 -2.38 12.09
C SER A 40 -5.58 -3.75 11.48
N GLN A 41 -4.67 -4.73 11.58
CA GLN A 41 -4.78 -6.01 10.88
C GLN A 41 -6.10 -6.76 11.14
N GLY A 42 -6.56 -6.82 12.38
CA GLY A 42 -7.82 -7.51 12.71
C GLY A 42 -9.04 -6.91 12.04
N ALA A 43 -9.10 -5.58 11.97
CA ALA A 43 -10.19 -4.87 11.30
C ALA A 43 -10.07 -4.95 9.76
N ILE A 44 -8.85 -5.01 9.22
CA ILE A 44 -8.61 -5.25 7.79
C ILE A 44 -9.08 -6.65 7.42
N PHE A 45 -8.75 -7.69 8.21
CA PHE A 45 -9.21 -9.07 7.95
C PHE A 45 -10.73 -9.21 8.01
N ALA A 46 -11.39 -8.54 8.96
CA ALA A 46 -12.84 -8.52 9.01
C ALA A 46 -13.44 -7.91 7.73
N ALA A 47 -12.92 -6.78 7.29
CA ALA A 47 -13.36 -6.13 6.06
C ALA A 47 -13.06 -6.98 4.80
N ALA A 48 -11.93 -7.67 4.74
CA ALA A 48 -11.60 -8.58 3.64
C ALA A 48 -12.61 -9.74 3.55
N LYS A 49 -12.98 -10.32 4.70
CA LYS A 49 -14.03 -11.35 4.76
C LYS A 49 -15.37 -10.82 4.25
N ASP A 50 -15.75 -9.62 4.67
CA ASP A 50 -17.01 -8.97 4.23
C ASP A 50 -16.97 -8.62 2.72
N ALA A 51 -15.78 -8.29 2.19
CA ALA A 51 -15.56 -8.06 0.76
C ALA A 51 -15.58 -9.34 -0.09
N GLY A 52 -15.62 -10.52 0.57
CA GLY A 52 -15.82 -11.82 -0.07
C GLY A 52 -14.57 -12.49 -0.62
N GLY A 53 -13.36 -12.13 -0.14
CA GLY A 53 -12.13 -12.71 -0.65
C GLY A 53 -11.01 -12.85 0.39
N GLU A 54 -9.96 -13.58 0.00
CA GLU A 54 -8.70 -13.67 0.73
C GLU A 54 -7.70 -12.64 0.19
N ILE A 55 -6.92 -12.02 1.07
CA ILE A 55 -5.86 -11.11 0.66
C ILE A 55 -4.71 -11.94 0.08
N ARG A 56 -4.49 -11.80 -1.22
CA ARG A 56 -3.40 -12.45 -1.96
C ARG A 56 -2.17 -11.57 -2.11
N ARG A 57 -2.37 -10.24 -2.05
CA ARG A 57 -1.30 -9.23 -2.20
C ARG A 57 -1.49 -8.12 -1.20
N VAL A 58 -0.37 -7.65 -0.65
CA VAL A 58 -0.30 -6.44 0.16
C VAL A 58 0.65 -5.49 -0.56
N VAL A 59 0.12 -4.37 -1.03
CA VAL A 59 0.88 -3.34 -1.75
C VAL A 59 1.07 -2.14 -0.83
N LEU A 60 2.29 -1.67 -0.69
CA LEU A 60 2.59 -0.45 0.05
C LEU A 60 2.81 0.71 -0.92
N THR A 61 2.04 1.79 -0.75
CA THR A 61 2.21 3.00 -1.56
C THR A 61 3.44 3.79 -1.16
N HIS A 62 3.68 3.92 0.16
CA HIS A 62 4.86 4.57 0.72
C HIS A 62 5.08 4.20 2.20
N ALA A 63 6.25 4.54 2.75
CA ALA A 63 6.73 4.03 4.04
C ALA A 63 6.39 4.93 5.25
N HIS A 64 5.26 5.63 5.26
CA HIS A 64 4.76 6.33 6.44
C HIS A 64 4.00 5.40 7.39
N GLY A 65 3.93 5.78 8.68
CA GLY A 65 3.39 4.91 9.72
C GLY A 65 1.89 4.65 9.64
N ASP A 66 1.15 5.52 9.01
CA ASP A 66 -0.29 5.40 8.74
C ASP A 66 -0.60 4.60 7.46
N HIS A 67 0.43 4.23 6.70
CA HIS A 67 0.35 3.32 5.55
C HIS A 67 1.02 1.96 5.85
N ALA A 68 2.20 1.97 6.45
CA ALA A 68 2.99 0.77 6.73
C ALA A 68 2.82 0.19 8.15
N GLY A 69 2.00 0.82 8.99
CA GLY A 69 1.96 0.55 10.43
C GLY A 69 1.56 -0.88 10.83
N SER A 70 0.74 -1.55 10.04
CA SER A 70 0.40 -2.97 10.27
C SER A 70 1.10 -3.94 9.30
N LEU A 71 2.05 -3.50 8.47
CA LEU A 71 2.68 -4.33 7.44
C LEU A 71 3.37 -5.56 8.01
N LEU A 72 4.11 -5.42 9.13
CA LEU A 72 4.75 -6.57 9.80
C LEU A 72 3.72 -7.62 10.26
N ALA A 73 2.59 -7.16 10.80
CA ALA A 73 1.52 -8.06 11.20
C ALA A 73 0.88 -8.73 9.97
N MET A 74 0.63 -7.98 8.89
CA MET A 74 0.09 -8.55 7.65
C MET A 74 1.02 -9.64 7.08
N ALA A 75 2.32 -9.37 6.95
CA ALA A 75 3.30 -10.34 6.49
C ALA A 75 3.34 -11.61 7.37
N LYS A 76 3.15 -11.45 8.69
CA LYS A 76 3.17 -12.57 9.64
C LYS A 76 1.91 -13.45 9.56
N TYR A 77 0.75 -12.83 9.35
CA TYR A 77 -0.53 -13.56 9.29
C TYR A 77 -0.88 -14.05 7.89
N LEU A 78 -0.22 -13.53 6.87
CA LEU A 78 -0.42 -13.88 5.45
C LEU A 78 0.91 -14.35 4.83
N PRO A 79 1.47 -15.48 5.28
CA PRO A 79 2.80 -15.93 4.83
C PRO A 79 2.86 -16.23 3.32
N ASP A 80 1.71 -16.54 2.70
CA ASP A 80 1.61 -16.88 1.28
C ASP A 80 1.21 -15.67 0.40
N ALA A 81 0.94 -14.49 1.01
CA ALA A 81 0.61 -13.30 0.23
C ALA A 81 1.87 -12.62 -0.29
N GLU A 82 1.80 -12.08 -1.51
CA GLU A 82 2.85 -11.20 -2.02
C GLU A 82 2.89 -9.91 -1.20
N ILE A 83 4.08 -9.52 -0.74
CA ILE A 83 4.35 -8.18 -0.18
C ILE A 83 5.03 -7.37 -1.28
N VAL A 84 4.31 -6.41 -1.83
CA VAL A 84 4.72 -5.63 -3.01
C VAL A 84 5.04 -4.20 -2.59
N VAL A 85 6.23 -3.73 -2.91
CA VAL A 85 6.69 -2.37 -2.56
C VAL A 85 7.44 -1.77 -3.73
N GLY A 86 7.26 -0.47 -3.96
CA GLY A 86 8.08 0.29 -4.92
C GLY A 86 9.56 0.21 -4.55
N ARG A 87 10.44 0.01 -5.53
CA ARG A 87 11.88 -0.22 -5.30
C ARG A 87 12.53 0.85 -4.41
N ARG A 88 12.20 2.11 -4.65
CA ARG A 88 12.73 3.22 -3.85
C ARG A 88 12.18 3.22 -2.41
N GLU A 89 10.87 2.95 -2.23
CA GLU A 89 10.24 2.87 -0.92
C GLU A 89 10.74 1.67 -0.10
N ALA A 90 11.10 0.56 -0.74
CA ALA A 90 11.67 -0.59 -0.05
C ALA A 90 12.99 -0.24 0.67
N ARG A 91 13.84 0.63 0.10
CA ARG A 91 15.04 1.15 0.77
C ARG A 91 14.68 1.98 1.99
N LEU A 92 13.69 2.86 1.87
CA LEU A 92 13.20 3.67 3.00
C LEU A 92 12.63 2.77 4.11
N LEU A 93 11.82 1.79 3.74
CA LEU A 93 11.22 0.81 4.66
C LEU A 93 12.29 0.00 5.41
N ALA A 94 13.40 -0.31 4.77
CA ALA A 94 14.57 -0.96 5.38
C ALA A 94 15.38 0.00 6.28
N GLY A 95 15.10 1.31 6.25
CA GLY A 95 15.75 2.36 7.03
C GLY A 95 16.86 3.13 6.30
N ASP A 96 17.10 2.81 5.02
CA ASP A 96 18.06 3.57 4.19
C ASP A 96 17.37 4.82 3.62
N LYS A 97 17.67 5.96 4.24
CA LYS A 97 17.14 7.29 3.87
C LYS A 97 18.14 8.11 3.04
N SER A 98 19.20 7.49 2.53
CA SER A 98 20.15 8.18 1.66
C SER A 98 19.47 8.58 0.34
N PRO A 99 19.66 9.84 -0.13
CA PRO A 99 19.03 10.29 -1.37
C PRO A 99 19.62 9.58 -2.59
N GLU A 100 18.80 9.40 -3.61
CA GLU A 100 19.22 8.97 -4.94
C GLU A 100 19.54 10.19 -5.83
N PRO A 101 20.28 9.98 -6.93
CA PRO A 101 20.56 11.06 -7.88
C PRO A 101 19.27 11.75 -8.35
N GLY A 102 19.18 13.06 -8.20
CA GLY A 102 18.01 13.86 -8.56
C GLY A 102 17.00 14.08 -7.43
N GLU A 103 17.14 13.38 -6.31
CA GLU A 103 16.30 13.62 -5.13
C GLU A 103 16.80 14.82 -4.31
N PRO A 104 15.92 15.51 -3.55
CA PRO A 104 16.33 16.52 -2.59
C PRO A 104 17.32 15.95 -1.57
N ALA A 105 18.34 16.71 -1.19
CA ALA A 105 19.33 16.33 -0.17
C ALA A 105 18.70 16.16 1.24
N ALA A 106 17.52 16.75 1.46
CA ALA A 106 16.80 16.62 2.73
C ALA A 106 16.26 15.18 2.91
N LYS A 107 16.58 14.59 4.06
CA LYS A 107 16.06 13.25 4.38
C LYS A 107 14.53 13.26 4.52
N PRO A 108 13.83 12.27 3.94
CA PRO A 108 12.39 12.16 4.08
C PRO A 108 12.00 11.98 5.57
N LYS A 109 10.95 12.72 5.98
CA LYS A 109 10.43 12.70 7.36
C LYS A 109 9.43 11.56 7.54
N SER A 110 9.13 11.24 8.79
CA SER A 110 8.05 10.31 9.20
C SER A 110 8.15 8.88 8.62
N ILE A 111 9.24 8.54 7.96
CA ILE A 111 9.48 7.18 7.47
C ILE A 111 9.61 6.22 8.64
N VAL A 112 8.83 5.14 8.60
CA VAL A 112 8.94 4.03 9.55
C VAL A 112 9.82 2.93 8.99
N LYS A 113 10.68 2.38 9.85
CA LYS A 113 11.41 1.16 9.53
C LYS A 113 10.54 -0.03 9.90
N VAL A 114 10.35 -0.95 8.97
CA VAL A 114 9.61 -2.20 9.19
C VAL A 114 10.50 -3.36 8.81
N ASP A 115 10.61 -4.34 9.71
CA ASP A 115 11.41 -5.56 9.49
C ASP A 115 10.60 -6.58 8.67
N VAL A 116 10.39 -6.22 7.40
CA VAL A 116 9.73 -7.05 6.39
C VAL A 116 10.53 -6.97 5.10
N THR A 117 10.88 -8.12 4.55
CA THR A 117 11.46 -8.20 3.22
C THR A 117 10.33 -8.31 2.20
N PRO A 118 10.14 -7.33 1.30
CA PRO A 118 9.17 -7.45 0.22
C PRO A 118 9.47 -8.69 -0.64
N THR A 119 8.42 -9.43 -1.01
CA THR A 119 8.56 -10.58 -1.91
C THR A 119 8.63 -10.15 -3.37
N ARG A 120 8.14 -8.94 -3.67
CA ARG A 120 8.19 -8.34 -5.00
C ARG A 120 8.48 -6.84 -4.92
N LEU A 121 9.44 -6.39 -5.71
CA LEU A 121 9.71 -4.98 -5.95
C LEU A 121 9.09 -4.58 -7.30
N VAL A 122 8.52 -3.38 -7.34
CA VAL A 122 7.89 -2.83 -8.55
C VAL A 122 8.46 -1.47 -8.91
N ASP A 123 8.39 -1.17 -10.21
CA ASP A 123 8.76 0.10 -10.81
C ASP A 123 7.56 0.68 -11.59
N PRO A 124 7.52 1.98 -11.90
CA PRO A 124 6.47 2.57 -12.73
C PRO A 124 6.30 1.84 -14.06
N GLY A 125 5.06 1.52 -14.43
CA GLY A 125 4.70 0.72 -15.60
C GLY A 125 4.46 -0.77 -15.30
N ASP A 126 4.89 -1.27 -14.13
CA ASP A 126 4.57 -2.65 -13.72
C ASP A 126 3.08 -2.80 -13.41
N ARG A 127 2.64 -4.07 -13.39
CA ARG A 127 1.25 -4.42 -13.03
C ARG A 127 1.21 -5.31 -11.80
N ILE A 128 0.20 -5.06 -10.95
CA ILE A 128 -0.12 -5.83 -9.75
C ILE A 128 -1.60 -6.22 -9.86
N GLY A 129 -1.90 -7.42 -10.36
CA GLY A 129 -3.27 -7.76 -10.72
C GLY A 129 -3.83 -6.78 -11.76
N SER A 130 -4.96 -6.15 -11.46
CA SER A 130 -5.60 -5.12 -12.31
C SER A 130 -4.94 -3.74 -12.23
N LEU A 131 -4.05 -3.53 -11.24
CA LEU A 131 -3.47 -2.23 -10.93
C LEU A 131 -2.20 -1.98 -11.73
N GLU A 132 -2.12 -0.83 -12.39
CA GLU A 132 -0.91 -0.31 -13.02
C GLU A 132 -0.19 0.64 -12.08
N VAL A 133 1.13 0.48 -11.95
CA VAL A 133 1.97 1.28 -11.05
C VAL A 133 2.40 2.57 -11.75
N HIS A 134 2.16 3.70 -11.10
CA HIS A 134 2.61 5.02 -11.53
C HIS A 134 3.53 5.66 -10.49
N ALA A 135 4.56 6.38 -10.95
CA ALA A 135 5.38 7.20 -10.06
C ALA A 135 4.55 8.37 -9.52
N ALA A 136 4.62 8.59 -8.22
CA ALA A 136 3.97 9.74 -7.56
C ALA A 136 4.91 10.37 -6.51
N PRO A 137 6.19 10.67 -6.88
CA PRO A 137 7.16 11.22 -5.93
C PRO A 137 6.77 12.62 -5.48
N GLY A 138 7.15 12.97 -4.25
CA GLY A 138 6.89 14.29 -3.65
C GLY A 138 6.64 14.17 -2.17
N HIS A 139 5.56 13.53 -1.76
CA HIS A 139 5.25 13.24 -0.36
C HIS A 139 6.33 12.32 0.27
N THR A 140 6.68 11.24 -0.41
CA THR A 140 7.95 10.53 -0.25
C THR A 140 8.66 10.40 -1.60
N PRO A 141 9.99 10.14 -1.63
CA PRO A 141 10.73 10.04 -2.89
C PRO A 141 10.27 8.90 -3.80
N GLY A 142 9.80 7.81 -3.23
CA GLY A 142 9.43 6.60 -3.96
C GLY A 142 7.94 6.29 -3.93
N GLN A 143 7.09 7.22 -3.48
CA GLN A 143 5.64 7.00 -3.47
C GLN A 143 5.13 6.60 -4.83
N ILE A 144 4.24 5.60 -4.84
CA ILE A 144 3.53 5.15 -6.03
C ILE A 144 2.04 5.43 -5.91
N ALA A 145 1.41 5.66 -7.06
CA ALA A 145 -0.03 5.63 -7.25
C ALA A 145 -0.41 4.38 -8.06
N LEU A 146 -1.63 3.92 -7.92
CA LEU A 146 -2.12 2.68 -8.54
C LEU A 146 -3.40 2.97 -9.32
N LEU A 147 -3.37 2.69 -10.62
CA LEU A 147 -4.51 2.85 -11.53
C LEU A 147 -5.17 1.50 -11.78
N ASP A 148 -6.43 1.33 -11.37
CA ASP A 148 -7.23 0.18 -11.81
C ASP A 148 -7.61 0.37 -13.27
N THR A 149 -7.03 -0.45 -14.14
CA THR A 149 -7.21 -0.32 -15.59
C THR A 149 -8.58 -0.82 -16.09
N ARG A 150 -9.37 -1.43 -15.22
CA ARG A 150 -10.72 -1.95 -15.56
C ARG A 150 -11.78 -0.84 -15.59
N ASP A 151 -11.62 0.18 -14.75
CA ASP A 151 -12.63 1.26 -14.61
C ASP A 151 -12.02 2.66 -14.50
N GLY A 152 -10.68 2.79 -14.49
CA GLY A 152 -9.98 4.06 -14.39
C GLY A 152 -9.89 4.63 -12.96
N THR A 153 -10.21 3.84 -11.94
CA THR A 153 -10.08 4.26 -10.54
C THR A 153 -8.61 4.44 -10.16
N LEU A 154 -8.25 5.62 -9.66
CA LEU A 154 -6.90 5.94 -9.20
C LEU A 154 -6.81 5.93 -7.67
N ILE A 155 -5.94 5.09 -7.13
CA ILE A 155 -5.51 5.15 -5.73
C ILE A 155 -4.24 6.01 -5.68
N ALA A 156 -4.40 7.29 -5.33
CA ALA A 156 -3.36 8.30 -5.45
C ALA A 156 -2.48 8.42 -4.19
N ALA A 157 -2.72 7.62 -3.15
CA ALA A 157 -2.06 7.75 -1.84
C ALA A 157 -2.11 9.20 -1.34
N ASP A 158 -0.98 9.74 -0.88
CA ASP A 158 -0.86 11.10 -0.32
C ASP A 158 -0.37 12.12 -1.37
N SER A 159 -0.74 11.91 -2.66
CA SER A 159 -0.36 12.83 -3.75
C SER A 159 -1.11 14.16 -3.71
N PHE A 160 -2.22 14.23 -2.97
CA PHE A 160 -3.05 15.43 -2.83
C PHE A 160 -3.28 15.71 -1.35
N SER A 161 -2.53 16.63 -0.80
CA SER A 161 -2.64 17.13 0.59
C SER A 161 -2.80 18.64 0.62
#